data_b33186dba49b904382537cf6cacf2b01
#
_entry.id   b33186dba49b904382537cf6cacf2b01
#
_cell.length_a   1.000
_cell.length_b   1.000
_cell.length_c   1.000
_cell.angle_alpha   90.00
_cell.angle_beta   90.00
_cell.angle_gamma   90.00
#
_symmetry.space_group_name_H-M   'P 1'
#
loop_
_entity.id
_entity.type
_entity.pdbx_description
1 polymer ?
#
loop_
_entity_poly.entity_id
_entity_poly.type
_entity_poly.pdbx_seq_one_letter_code
_entity_poly.pdbx_strand_id
1 'polypeptide(L)'
;LLLLGQALLKREKPALLWSSCKRLPFSLAPFLLAMFGIVMGLTQAGITERIGSFLSQGEPVLSYGLSSFAAANVMNNLPMSVLYSGLLPSSGAYQKALYATIASSNLGAILTPVGALAGILWMRILKSHGVDFSFAKFCCYGALISIPTLFACLSPLFFL
;
A
#
# COMPACT_ATOMS: atom_id res chain seq x y z
N LEU A 1 20.75 -3.81 2.02
CA LEU A 1 21.93 -3.58 1.18
C LEU A 1 22.90 -2.61 1.86
N LEU A 2 22.47 -1.43 2.31
CA LEU A 2 23.36 -0.45 3.01
C LEU A 2 23.98 -1.01 4.29
N LEU A 3 23.23 -1.70 5.13
CA LEU A 3 23.73 -2.35 6.36
C LEU A 3 24.71 -3.49 6.03
N LEU A 4 24.45 -4.25 4.96
CA LEU A 4 25.39 -5.28 4.46
C LEU A 4 26.67 -4.64 3.93
N GLY A 5 26.58 -3.54 3.18
CA GLY A 5 27.73 -2.77 2.72
C GLY A 5 28.57 -2.22 3.87
N GLN A 6 27.94 -1.65 4.91
CA GLN A 6 28.64 -1.16 6.09
C GLN A 6 29.28 -2.28 6.93
N ALA A 7 28.60 -3.44 7.06
CA ALA A 7 29.15 -4.59 7.78
C ALA A 7 30.36 -5.20 7.05
N LEU A 8 30.36 -5.22 5.71
CA LEU A 8 31.47 -5.66 4.89
C LEU A 8 32.66 -4.68 4.93
N LEU A 9 32.38 -3.36 4.89
CA LEU A 9 33.43 -2.33 4.92
C LEU A 9 34.08 -2.16 6.29
N LYS A 10 33.34 -2.33 7.39
CA LYS A 10 33.85 -2.13 8.75
C LYS A 10 34.32 -3.40 9.46
N ARG A 11 34.33 -4.58 8.80
CA ARG A 11 34.62 -5.89 9.44
C ARG A 11 33.87 -6.11 10.77
N GLU A 12 32.70 -5.54 10.92
CA GLU A 12 31.89 -5.68 12.12
C GLU A 12 31.31 -7.09 12.25
N LYS A 13 31.26 -7.59 13.49
CA LYS A 13 30.92 -8.97 13.82
C LYS A 13 29.52 -9.35 13.26
N PRO A 14 29.34 -10.59 12.74
CA PRO A 14 28.07 -11.09 12.26
C PRO A 14 26.93 -11.00 13.27
N ALA A 15 27.24 -10.79 14.55
CA ALA A 15 26.30 -10.52 15.62
C ALA A 15 25.42 -9.27 15.38
N LEU A 16 25.90 -8.27 14.65
CA LEU A 16 25.12 -7.05 14.35
C LEU A 16 24.03 -7.34 13.32
N LEU A 17 24.34 -8.15 12.31
CA LEU A 17 23.37 -8.59 11.32
C LEU A 17 22.30 -9.48 11.98
N TRP A 18 22.71 -10.37 12.87
CA TRP A 18 21.80 -11.25 13.59
C TRP A 18 20.88 -10.49 14.54
N SER A 19 21.40 -9.51 15.26
CA SER A 19 20.59 -8.63 16.12
C SER A 19 19.61 -7.77 15.33
N SER A 20 20.00 -7.31 14.15
CA SER A 20 19.13 -6.55 13.24
C SER A 20 18.03 -7.44 12.67
N CYS A 21 18.35 -8.68 12.28
CA CYS A 21 17.35 -9.66 11.83
C CYS A 21 16.32 -9.97 12.92
N LYS A 22 16.75 -10.12 14.18
CA LYS A 22 15.82 -10.34 15.31
C LYS A 22 14.85 -9.19 15.57
N ARG A 23 15.20 -7.98 15.13
CA ARG A 23 14.33 -6.79 15.25
C ARG A 23 13.33 -6.65 14.11
N LEU A 24 13.44 -7.47 13.06
CA LEU A 24 12.46 -7.49 12.00
C LEU A 24 11.11 -7.99 12.54
N PRO A 25 10.01 -7.34 12.17
CA PRO A 25 8.69 -7.73 12.64
C PRO A 25 8.18 -8.97 11.89
N PHE A 26 8.79 -10.13 12.15
CA PHE A 26 8.37 -11.40 11.54
C PHE A 26 6.90 -11.73 11.78
N SER A 27 6.29 -11.14 12.81
CA SER A 27 4.84 -11.25 13.07
C SER A 27 3.97 -10.69 11.93
N LEU A 28 4.53 -9.89 11.03
CA LEU A 28 3.81 -9.37 9.86
C LEU A 28 3.77 -10.37 8.69
N ALA A 29 4.69 -11.33 8.65
CA ALA A 29 4.72 -12.32 7.57
C ALA A 29 3.44 -13.18 7.50
N PRO A 30 2.94 -13.79 8.61
CA PRO A 30 1.67 -14.52 8.55
C PRO A 30 0.48 -13.63 8.20
N PHE A 31 0.47 -12.37 8.61
CA PHE A 31 -0.57 -11.41 8.20
C PHE A 31 -0.56 -11.21 6.68
N LEU A 32 0.61 -10.96 6.09
CA LEU A 32 0.73 -10.79 4.63
C LEU A 32 0.32 -12.06 3.89
N LEU A 33 0.79 -13.23 4.33
CA LEU A 33 0.41 -14.51 3.72
C LEU A 33 -1.10 -14.75 3.75
N ALA A 34 -1.75 -14.44 4.89
CA ALA A 34 -3.20 -14.54 5.00
C ALA A 34 -3.91 -13.59 4.03
N MET A 35 -3.44 -12.35 3.90
CA MET A 35 -4.01 -11.37 2.97
C MET A 35 -3.84 -11.79 1.51
N PHE A 36 -2.67 -12.33 1.13
CA PHE A 36 -2.47 -12.90 -0.20
C PHE A 36 -3.38 -14.11 -0.44
N GLY A 37 -3.56 -14.98 0.55
CA GLY A 37 -4.51 -16.09 0.48
C GLY A 37 -5.94 -15.63 0.22
N ILE A 38 -6.38 -14.55 0.88
CA ILE A 38 -7.70 -13.95 0.64
C ILE A 38 -7.81 -13.44 -0.79
N VAL A 39 -6.81 -12.72 -1.30
CA VAL A 39 -6.80 -12.21 -2.69
C VAL A 39 -6.88 -13.35 -3.70
N MET A 40 -6.10 -14.42 -3.49
CA MET A 40 -6.16 -15.61 -4.35
C MET A 40 -7.54 -16.29 -4.30
N GLY A 41 -8.15 -16.39 -3.12
CA GLY A 41 -9.50 -16.92 -2.95
C GLY A 41 -10.55 -16.09 -3.69
N LEU A 42 -10.46 -14.77 -3.61
CA LEU A 42 -11.35 -13.85 -4.35
C LEU A 42 -11.21 -14.02 -5.87
N THR A 43 -9.98 -14.20 -6.35
CA THR A 43 -9.72 -14.43 -7.78
C THR A 43 -10.30 -15.78 -8.23
N GLN A 44 -10.08 -16.85 -7.46
CA GLN A 44 -10.64 -18.17 -7.79
C GLN A 44 -12.17 -18.21 -7.73
N ALA A 45 -12.78 -17.41 -6.86
CA ALA A 45 -14.24 -17.28 -6.76
C ALA A 45 -14.85 -16.43 -7.89
N GLY A 46 -14.06 -15.88 -8.83
CA GLY A 46 -14.55 -15.03 -9.91
C GLY A 46 -15.00 -13.63 -9.44
N ILE A 47 -14.73 -13.27 -8.18
CA ILE A 47 -15.12 -11.97 -7.62
C ILE A 47 -14.29 -10.86 -8.24
N THR A 48 -13.02 -11.13 -8.50
CA THR A 48 -12.09 -10.19 -9.16
C THR A 48 -12.62 -9.75 -10.52
N GLU A 49 -13.13 -10.68 -11.34
CA GLU A 49 -13.69 -10.37 -12.66
C GLU A 49 -14.94 -9.50 -12.57
N ARG A 50 -15.81 -9.76 -11.58
CA ARG A 50 -17.01 -8.93 -11.34
C ARG A 50 -16.64 -7.52 -10.89
N ILE A 51 -15.67 -7.36 -10.01
CA ILE A 51 -15.18 -6.05 -9.60
C ILE A 51 -14.53 -5.33 -10.79
N GLY A 52 -13.70 -6.01 -11.58
CA GLY A 52 -13.06 -5.46 -12.77
C GLY A 52 -14.09 -4.98 -13.80
N SER A 53 -15.12 -5.78 -14.08
CA SER A 53 -16.21 -5.39 -14.99
C SER A 53 -17.01 -4.19 -14.47
N PHE A 54 -17.23 -4.08 -13.17
CA PHE A 54 -17.88 -2.92 -12.58
C PHE A 54 -17.01 -1.65 -12.67
N LEU A 55 -15.71 -1.75 -12.36
CA LEU A 55 -14.78 -0.63 -12.44
C LEU A 55 -14.58 -0.12 -13.88
N SER A 56 -14.63 -1.02 -14.85
CA SER A 56 -14.46 -0.68 -16.27
C SER A 56 -15.67 0.01 -16.90
N GLN A 57 -16.84 0.02 -16.23
CA GLN A 57 -18.03 0.77 -16.69
C GLN A 57 -17.94 2.27 -16.41
N GLY A 58 -17.11 2.67 -15.43
CA GLY A 58 -16.91 4.06 -15.06
C GLY A 58 -15.76 4.72 -15.82
N GLU A 59 -15.53 6.00 -15.51
CA GLU A 59 -14.36 6.71 -15.99
C GLU A 59 -13.10 6.09 -15.35
N PRO A 60 -12.11 5.63 -16.15
CA PRO A 60 -10.99 4.82 -15.65
C PRO A 60 -10.18 5.49 -14.54
N VAL A 61 -9.90 6.80 -14.65
CA VAL A 61 -9.09 7.53 -13.66
C VAL A 61 -9.80 7.58 -12.31
N LEU A 62 -11.11 7.87 -12.29
CA LEU A 62 -11.88 7.95 -11.05
C LEU A 62 -12.18 6.57 -10.47
N SER A 63 -12.67 5.65 -11.30
CA SER A 63 -13.06 4.32 -10.84
C SER A 63 -11.89 3.57 -10.22
N TYR A 64 -10.77 3.51 -10.91
CA TYR A 64 -9.58 2.81 -10.43
C TYR A 64 -8.82 3.64 -9.38
N GLY A 65 -8.80 4.96 -9.51
CA GLY A 65 -8.15 5.84 -8.55
C GLY A 65 -8.82 5.81 -7.17
N LEU A 66 -10.11 6.11 -7.10
CA LEU A 66 -10.82 6.16 -5.81
C LEU A 66 -10.96 4.78 -5.17
N SER A 67 -11.24 3.74 -5.96
CA SER A 67 -11.34 2.39 -5.42
C SER A 67 -10.01 1.88 -4.87
N SER A 68 -8.89 2.10 -5.55
CA SER A 68 -7.57 1.69 -5.08
C SER A 68 -7.10 2.49 -3.86
N PHE A 69 -7.43 3.79 -3.79
CA PHE A 69 -7.20 4.62 -2.61
C PHE A 69 -7.90 4.05 -1.37
N ALA A 70 -9.17 3.68 -1.50
CA ALA A 70 -9.93 3.06 -0.43
C ALA A 70 -9.42 1.65 -0.08
N ALA A 71 -9.17 0.81 -1.10
CA ALA A 71 -8.73 -0.56 -0.94
C ALA A 71 -7.38 -0.67 -0.22
N ALA A 72 -6.45 0.28 -0.46
CA ALA A 72 -5.16 0.33 0.22
C ALA A 72 -5.29 0.44 1.75
N ASN A 73 -6.36 1.05 2.25
CA ASN A 73 -6.62 1.17 3.69
C ASN A 73 -7.27 -0.08 4.31
N VAL A 74 -7.96 -0.89 3.51
CA VAL A 74 -8.65 -2.10 3.98
C VAL A 74 -7.72 -3.30 4.00
N MET A 75 -6.97 -3.51 2.91
CA MET A 75 -6.19 -4.73 2.74
C MET A 75 -4.67 -4.50 2.73
N ASN A 76 -4.21 -3.32 3.02
CA ASN A 76 -2.81 -2.93 2.88
C ASN A 76 -2.36 -2.81 1.41
N ASN A 77 -1.34 -1.98 1.17
CA ASN A 77 -0.89 -1.65 -0.19
C ASN A 77 -0.36 -2.86 -0.98
N LEU A 78 0.33 -3.81 -0.33
CA LEU A 78 0.93 -4.96 -1.03
C LEU A 78 -0.13 -5.94 -1.58
N PRO A 79 -1.04 -6.53 -0.77
CA PRO A 79 -2.11 -7.38 -1.29
C PRO A 79 -3.03 -6.65 -2.28
N MET A 80 -3.27 -5.35 -2.05
CA MET A 80 -4.06 -4.52 -2.93
C MET A 80 -3.45 -4.43 -4.33
N SER A 81 -2.14 -4.22 -4.45
CA SER A 81 -1.48 -4.15 -5.77
C SER A 81 -1.57 -5.46 -6.54
N VAL A 82 -1.51 -6.61 -5.86
CA VAL A 82 -1.72 -7.92 -6.49
C VAL A 82 -3.17 -8.07 -6.97
N LEU A 83 -4.15 -7.69 -6.15
CA LEU A 83 -5.56 -7.72 -6.56
C LEU A 83 -5.78 -6.85 -7.79
N TYR A 84 -5.33 -5.60 -7.76
CA TYR A 84 -5.54 -4.64 -8.85
C TYR A 84 -4.81 -5.00 -10.14
N SER A 85 -3.70 -5.75 -10.09
CA SER A 85 -3.06 -6.25 -11.30
C SER A 85 -3.98 -7.16 -12.13
N GLY A 86 -4.91 -7.86 -11.47
CA GLY A 86 -5.94 -8.68 -12.13
C GLY A 86 -7.23 -7.92 -12.48
N LEU A 87 -7.41 -6.71 -11.93
CA LEU A 87 -8.61 -5.89 -12.19
C LEU A 87 -8.44 -4.91 -13.36
N LEU A 88 -7.20 -4.64 -13.78
CA LEU A 88 -6.91 -3.66 -14.82
C LEU A 88 -7.55 -4.05 -16.17
N PRO A 89 -8.13 -3.10 -16.93
CA PRO A 89 -8.75 -3.37 -18.21
C PRO A 89 -7.70 -3.80 -19.24
N SER A 90 -8.06 -4.73 -20.13
CA SER A 90 -7.16 -5.26 -21.17
C SER A 90 -7.04 -4.38 -22.42
N SER A 91 -7.67 -3.21 -22.46
CA SER A 91 -7.79 -2.35 -23.65
C SER A 91 -7.32 -0.91 -23.40
N GLY A 92 -7.56 0.02 -24.33
CA GLY A 92 -7.04 1.38 -24.37
C GLY A 92 -7.10 2.23 -23.08
N ALA A 93 -7.94 1.87 -22.12
CA ALA A 93 -8.01 2.50 -20.80
C ALA A 93 -6.94 1.99 -19.80
N TYR A 94 -6.11 0.99 -20.20
CA TYR A 94 -5.14 0.34 -19.32
C TYR A 94 -4.17 1.33 -18.67
N GLN A 95 -3.59 2.22 -19.43
CA GLN A 95 -2.58 3.17 -18.91
C GLN A 95 -3.21 4.13 -17.90
N LYS A 96 -4.38 4.70 -18.21
CA LYS A 96 -5.11 5.57 -17.27
C LYS A 96 -5.43 4.86 -15.96
N ALA A 97 -6.00 3.67 -16.05
CA ALA A 97 -6.35 2.84 -14.89
C ALA A 97 -5.10 2.45 -14.08
N LEU A 98 -4.00 2.07 -14.74
CA LEU A 98 -2.76 1.68 -14.11
C LEU A 98 -2.14 2.85 -13.33
N TYR A 99 -1.97 4.01 -13.96
CA TYR A 99 -1.37 5.17 -13.30
C TYR A 99 -2.25 5.71 -12.19
N ALA A 100 -3.58 5.73 -12.39
CA ALA A 100 -4.53 6.10 -11.34
C ALA A 100 -4.42 5.15 -10.14
N THR A 101 -4.37 3.84 -10.38
CA THR A 101 -4.20 2.83 -9.32
C THR A 101 -2.90 3.01 -8.56
N ILE A 102 -1.77 3.17 -9.26
CA ILE A 102 -0.45 3.32 -8.62
C ILE A 102 -0.40 4.60 -7.77
N ALA A 103 -0.80 5.73 -8.33
CA ALA A 103 -0.78 7.00 -7.61
C ALA A 103 -1.70 6.96 -6.38
N SER A 104 -2.94 6.53 -6.57
CA SER A 104 -3.96 6.54 -5.54
C SER A 104 -3.69 5.55 -4.42
N SER A 105 -3.19 4.35 -4.73
CA SER A 105 -2.86 3.35 -3.70
C SER A 105 -1.74 3.82 -2.77
N ASN A 106 -0.72 4.46 -3.33
CA ASN A 106 0.37 5.01 -2.52
C ASN A 106 -0.10 6.16 -1.63
N LEU A 107 -0.99 7.02 -2.13
CA LEU A 107 -1.59 8.09 -1.34
C LEU A 107 -2.59 7.55 -0.30
N GLY A 108 -3.38 6.54 -0.66
CA GLY A 108 -4.28 5.85 0.25
C GLY A 108 -3.53 5.22 1.43
N ALA A 109 -2.35 4.67 1.18
CA ALA A 109 -1.51 4.10 2.22
C ALA A 109 -1.07 5.08 3.32
N ILE A 110 -1.16 6.40 3.07
CA ILE A 110 -0.85 7.46 4.04
C ILE A 110 -2.09 7.84 4.87
N LEU A 111 -3.30 7.53 4.40
CA LEU A 111 -4.54 7.94 5.05
C LEU A 111 -4.70 7.36 6.46
N THR A 112 -4.37 6.07 6.62
CA THR A 112 -4.42 5.40 7.93
C THR A 112 -3.12 4.64 8.21
N PRO A 113 -2.76 4.42 9.49
CA PRO A 113 -1.59 3.61 9.83
C PRO A 113 -1.66 2.17 9.31
N VAL A 114 -2.87 1.67 9.03
CA VAL A 114 -3.11 0.30 8.53
C VAL A 114 -2.88 0.20 7.02
N GLY A 115 -3.01 1.31 6.29
CA GLY A 115 -2.85 1.37 4.83
C GLY A 115 -1.46 0.93 4.33
N ALA A 116 -0.43 1.05 5.18
CA ALA A 116 0.89 0.49 4.90
C ALA A 116 1.57 -0.02 6.16
N LEU A 117 2.37 -1.08 6.02
CA LEU A 117 3.21 -1.61 7.12
C LEU A 117 4.10 -0.53 7.73
N ALA A 118 4.56 0.41 6.91
CA ALA A 118 5.38 1.53 7.34
C ALA A 118 4.67 2.40 8.39
N GLY A 119 3.37 2.65 8.25
CA GLY A 119 2.57 3.41 9.21
C GLY A 119 2.53 2.74 10.59
N ILE A 120 2.29 1.42 10.61
CA ILE A 120 2.27 0.64 11.86
C ILE A 120 3.65 0.66 12.53
N LEU A 121 4.72 0.45 11.76
CA LEU A 121 6.09 0.48 12.28
C LEU A 121 6.46 1.86 12.81
N TRP A 122 6.09 2.91 12.08
CA TRP A 122 6.35 4.29 12.48
C TRP A 122 5.69 4.62 13.82
N MET A 123 4.42 4.26 14.01
CA MET A 123 3.73 4.46 15.29
C MET A 123 4.38 3.68 16.44
N ARG A 124 4.84 2.43 16.17
CA ARG A 124 5.57 1.64 17.18
C ARG A 124 6.89 2.30 17.58
N ILE A 125 7.64 2.83 16.61
CA ILE A 125 8.90 3.54 16.86
C ILE A 125 8.64 4.80 17.69
N LEU A 126 7.66 5.63 17.35
CA LEU A 126 7.31 6.81 18.14
C LEU A 126 6.99 6.43 19.59
N LYS A 127 6.16 5.42 19.78
CA LYS A 127 5.78 4.94 21.12
C LYS A 127 7.00 4.43 21.91
N SER A 128 7.96 3.76 21.27
CA SER A 128 9.18 3.31 21.93
C SER A 128 10.11 4.45 22.37
N HIS A 129 9.94 5.64 21.80
CA HIS A 129 10.67 6.86 22.17
C HIS A 129 9.83 7.80 23.08
N GLY A 130 8.74 7.31 23.64
CA GLY A 130 7.89 8.08 24.55
C GLY A 130 7.02 9.15 23.87
N VAL A 131 6.86 9.08 22.55
CA VAL A 131 6.01 9.99 21.79
C VAL A 131 4.65 9.33 21.55
N ASP A 132 3.62 9.83 22.23
CA ASP A 132 2.25 9.36 22.03
C ASP A 132 1.59 10.07 20.85
N PHE A 133 1.50 9.35 19.73
CA PHE A 133 0.80 9.80 18.53
C PHE A 133 -0.44 8.95 18.31
N SER A 134 -1.63 9.55 18.46
CA SER A 134 -2.87 8.80 18.37
C SER A 134 -3.23 8.43 16.94
N PHE A 135 -3.94 7.30 16.78
CA PHE A 135 -4.49 6.86 15.50
C PHE A 135 -5.32 7.96 14.81
N ALA A 136 -6.17 8.64 15.58
CA ALA A 136 -7.01 9.72 15.05
C ALA A 136 -6.19 10.90 14.51
N LYS A 137 -5.11 11.29 15.20
CA LYS A 137 -4.20 12.33 14.70
C LYS A 137 -3.54 11.92 13.40
N PHE A 138 -3.08 10.66 13.30
CA PHE A 138 -2.50 10.14 12.06
C PHE A 138 -3.50 10.25 10.90
N CYS A 139 -4.73 9.76 11.09
CA CYS A 139 -5.77 9.82 10.06
C CYS A 139 -6.13 11.26 9.68
N CYS A 140 -6.19 12.18 10.65
CA CYS A 140 -6.49 13.58 10.38
C CYS A 140 -5.42 14.24 9.50
N TYR A 141 -4.14 14.09 9.86
CA TYR A 141 -3.03 14.61 9.05
C TYR A 141 -2.90 13.86 7.71
N GLY A 142 -3.10 12.54 7.73
CA GLY A 142 -3.13 11.71 6.53
C GLY A 142 -4.19 12.18 5.54
N ALA A 143 -5.42 12.43 6.01
CA ALA A 143 -6.51 12.92 5.17
C ALA A 143 -6.23 14.33 4.62
N LEU A 144 -5.72 15.23 5.46
CA LEU A 144 -5.39 16.61 5.08
C LEU A 144 -4.37 16.66 3.93
N ILE A 145 -3.43 15.71 3.91
CA ILE A 145 -2.38 15.63 2.89
C ILE A 145 -2.84 14.77 1.71
N SER A 146 -3.33 13.54 1.97
CA SER A 146 -3.57 12.57 0.89
C SER A 146 -4.76 12.92 0.01
N ILE A 147 -5.83 13.52 0.55
CA ILE A 147 -7.03 13.82 -0.24
C ILE A 147 -6.77 14.92 -1.27
N PRO A 148 -6.23 16.11 -0.93
CA PRO A 148 -5.92 17.13 -1.93
C PRO A 148 -4.88 16.64 -2.95
N THR A 149 -3.86 15.91 -2.49
CA THR A 149 -2.82 15.34 -3.35
C THR A 149 -3.39 14.30 -4.32
N LEU A 150 -4.38 13.49 -3.88
CA LEU A 150 -5.06 12.53 -4.74
C LEU A 150 -5.70 13.23 -5.94
N PHE A 151 -6.48 14.28 -5.71
CA PHE A 151 -7.12 15.02 -6.81
C PHE A 151 -6.09 15.74 -7.70
N ALA A 152 -5.04 16.28 -7.13
CA ALA A 152 -3.95 16.88 -7.89
C ALA A 152 -3.21 15.85 -8.77
N CYS A 153 -2.99 14.63 -8.29
CA CYS A 153 -2.36 13.56 -9.06
C CYS A 153 -3.27 12.95 -10.12
N LEU A 154 -4.58 12.85 -9.85
CA LEU A 154 -5.54 12.30 -10.81
C LEU A 154 -5.88 13.27 -11.94
N SER A 155 -5.88 14.60 -11.67
CA SER A 155 -6.29 15.59 -12.65
C SER A 155 -5.53 15.53 -14.00
N PRO A 156 -4.21 15.37 -14.08
CA PRO A 156 -3.51 15.29 -15.36
C PRO A 156 -3.80 13.97 -16.10
N LEU A 157 -4.21 12.90 -15.42
CA LEU A 157 -4.48 11.61 -16.05
C LEU A 157 -5.73 11.63 -16.93
N PHE A 158 -6.62 12.61 -16.77
CA PHE A 158 -7.77 12.77 -17.65
C PHE A 158 -7.35 13.15 -19.07
N PHE A 159 -6.21 13.83 -19.20
CA PHE A 159 -5.68 14.31 -20.49
C PHE A 159 -4.71 13.32 -21.16
N LEU A 160 -4.43 12.21 -20.51
CA LEU A 160 -3.59 11.14 -21.05
C LEU A 160 -4.38 10.29 -22.06
#